data_a5b220d92d5a706f3f5e7c3b8604a329
#
_entry.id   a5b220d92d5a706f3f5e7c3b8604a329
#
_cell.length_a   1.000
_cell.length_b   1.000
_cell.length_c   1.000
_cell.angle_alpha   90.00
_cell.angle_beta   90.00
_cell.angle_gamma   90.00
#
_symmetry.space_group_name_H-M   'P 1'
#
loop_
_entity.id
_entity.type
_entity.pdbx_description
1 polymer ?
#
loop_
_entity_poly.entity_id
_entity_poly.type
_entity_poly.pdbx_seq_one_letter_code
_entity_poly.pdbx_strand_id
1 'polypeptide(L)'
;AIADGESKTFGIGAFCFLQGEWNYNPGYGGDYTREGYKAKVRQLYSDVIADFCAGQRPPAMFTYQTGGTYTIDTYELAIGMAQLDMATEGGNIYGVCPSYPFPNKDSGHLTSNGYRWMDMFFGKVMFRVLVLGEGWEPLHCTGVEVQDD
;
A
#
# COMPACT_ATOMS: atom_id res chain seq x y z
N ALA A 1 8.59 9.48 25.77
CA ALA A 1 9.68 8.71 26.41
C ALA A 1 11.07 9.24 26.05
N ILE A 2 11.66 8.92 24.85
CA ILE A 2 13.00 9.43 24.49
C ILE A 2 12.93 10.91 24.16
N ALA A 3 11.98 11.34 23.35
CA ALA A 3 11.81 12.73 22.95
C ALA A 3 11.56 13.64 24.17
N ASP A 4 10.73 13.20 25.11
CA ASP A 4 10.45 13.97 26.34
C ASP A 4 11.70 14.11 27.21
N GLY A 5 12.50 13.04 27.37
CA GLY A 5 13.75 13.05 28.10
C GLY A 5 14.82 13.97 27.50
N GLU A 6 14.75 14.24 26.19
CA GLU A 6 15.67 15.11 25.46
C GLU A 6 15.07 16.50 25.16
N SER A 7 13.87 16.78 25.63
CA SER A 7 13.11 18.00 25.31
C SER A 7 12.95 18.24 23.81
N LYS A 8 12.75 17.13 23.05
CA LYS A 8 12.56 17.14 21.61
C LYS A 8 11.12 16.79 21.26
N THR A 9 10.67 17.26 20.11
CA THR A 9 9.43 16.80 19.49
C THR A 9 9.71 15.63 18.56
N PHE A 10 8.72 14.79 18.34
CA PHE A 10 8.76 13.74 17.32
C PHE A 10 7.59 13.91 16.35
N GLY A 11 7.74 13.33 15.18
CA GLY A 11 6.67 13.26 14.19
C GLY A 11 6.76 11.95 13.41
N ILE A 12 5.63 11.55 12.82
CA ILE A 12 5.56 10.42 11.91
C ILE A 12 5.68 10.96 10.49
N GLY A 13 6.76 10.59 9.79
CA GLY A 13 7.00 11.04 8.41
C GLY A 13 6.28 10.20 7.36
N ALA A 14 6.09 8.92 7.63
CA ALA A 14 5.47 7.97 6.72
C ALA A 14 4.77 6.84 7.47
N PHE A 15 3.77 6.25 6.83
CA PHE A 15 3.10 5.03 7.26
C PHE A 15 3.20 3.99 6.15
N CYS A 16 4.00 2.94 6.36
CA CYS A 16 4.15 1.84 5.41
C CYS A 16 3.18 0.70 5.79
N PHE A 17 2.32 0.31 4.87
CA PHE A 17 1.29 -0.69 5.09
C PHE A 17 1.35 -1.78 4.02
N LEU A 18 1.77 -2.97 4.43
CA LEU A 18 1.92 -4.15 3.58
C LEU A 18 1.00 -5.26 4.10
N GLN A 19 -0.21 -5.32 3.56
CA GLN A 19 -1.22 -6.28 3.97
C GLN A 19 -2.24 -6.45 2.83
N GLY A 20 -2.85 -7.61 2.70
CA GLY A 20 -3.92 -7.84 1.73
C GLY A 20 -4.09 -9.29 1.32
N GLU A 21 -3.04 -10.12 1.36
CA GLU A 21 -3.06 -11.49 0.86
C GLU A 21 -4.15 -12.35 1.48
N TRP A 22 -4.38 -12.23 2.77
CA TRP A 22 -5.40 -13.02 3.49
C TRP A 22 -6.83 -12.51 3.30
N ASN A 23 -7.00 -11.27 2.87
CA ASN A 23 -8.34 -10.71 2.65
C ASN A 23 -9.07 -11.34 1.46
N TYR A 24 -8.37 -12.01 0.56
CA TYR A 24 -9.01 -12.77 -0.51
C TYR A 24 -9.81 -13.98 -0.01
N ASN A 25 -9.59 -14.41 1.21
CA ASN A 25 -10.26 -15.58 1.77
C ASN A 25 -11.36 -15.17 2.75
N PRO A 26 -12.64 -15.29 2.39
CA PRO A 26 -13.75 -14.95 3.28
C PRO A 26 -13.77 -15.79 4.56
N GLY A 27 -13.15 -16.97 4.58
CA GLY A 27 -13.05 -17.84 5.74
C GLY A 27 -12.19 -17.30 6.88
N TYR A 28 -11.37 -16.28 6.64
CA TYR A 28 -10.55 -15.63 7.67
C TYR A 28 -11.20 -14.38 8.28
N GLY A 29 -12.46 -14.10 7.96
CA GLY A 29 -13.23 -13.03 8.59
C GLY A 29 -12.83 -11.61 8.16
N GLY A 30 -11.94 -11.48 7.18
CA GLY A 30 -11.60 -10.20 6.55
C GLY A 30 -12.69 -9.76 5.56
N ASP A 31 -12.65 -8.49 5.19
CA ASP A 31 -13.45 -8.00 4.08
C ASP A 31 -12.72 -8.33 2.78
N TYR A 32 -13.32 -9.19 1.97
CA TYR A 32 -12.77 -9.67 0.71
C TYR A 32 -13.32 -8.90 -0.49
N THR A 33 -14.18 -7.92 -0.26
CA THR A 33 -14.70 -7.06 -1.32
C THR A 33 -13.79 -5.87 -1.58
N ARG A 34 -13.74 -5.41 -2.83
CA ARG A 34 -12.92 -4.27 -3.24
C ARG A 34 -13.25 -3.02 -2.43
N GLU A 35 -14.54 -2.66 -2.33
CA GLU A 35 -14.98 -1.47 -1.61
C GLU A 35 -14.84 -1.61 -0.09
N GLY A 36 -15.15 -2.77 0.46
CA GLY A 36 -15.02 -3.00 1.89
C GLY A 36 -13.58 -2.96 2.38
N TYR A 37 -12.65 -3.58 1.64
CA TYR A 37 -11.22 -3.48 1.94
C TYR A 37 -10.73 -2.03 1.87
N LYS A 38 -11.07 -1.32 0.80
CA LYS A 38 -10.72 0.08 0.60
C LYS A 38 -11.22 0.97 1.76
N ALA A 39 -12.47 0.78 2.17
CA ALA A 39 -13.05 1.51 3.29
C ALA A 39 -12.30 1.26 4.60
N LYS A 40 -11.95 -0.01 4.90
CA LYS A 40 -11.22 -0.38 6.12
C LYS A 40 -9.79 0.16 6.14
N VAL A 41 -9.08 0.13 5.03
CA VAL A 41 -7.72 0.69 4.95
C VAL A 41 -7.75 2.22 5.10
N ARG A 42 -8.72 2.90 4.50
CA ARG A 42 -8.91 4.35 4.70
C ARG A 42 -9.26 4.69 6.15
N GLN A 43 -10.09 3.87 6.81
CA GLN A 43 -10.39 4.04 8.23
C GLN A 43 -9.14 3.86 9.08
N LEU A 44 -8.37 2.77 8.87
CA LEU A 44 -7.11 2.55 9.57
C LEU A 44 -6.16 3.76 9.42
N TYR A 45 -6.03 4.28 8.22
CA TYR A 45 -5.18 5.45 7.97
C TYR A 45 -5.69 6.71 8.71
N SER A 46 -6.99 6.91 8.73
CA SER A 46 -7.63 7.99 9.49
C SER A 46 -7.38 7.85 11.00
N ASP A 47 -7.49 6.63 11.53
CA ASP A 47 -7.26 6.34 12.95
C ASP A 47 -5.79 6.59 13.33
N VAL A 48 -4.84 6.17 12.49
CA VAL A 48 -3.41 6.45 12.69
C VAL A 48 -3.14 7.97 12.75
N ILE A 49 -3.80 8.75 11.88
CA ILE A 49 -3.66 10.20 11.90
C ILE A 49 -4.24 10.77 13.19
N ALA A 50 -5.43 10.34 13.59
CA ALA A 50 -6.12 10.84 14.77
C ALA A 50 -5.36 10.50 16.07
N ASP A 51 -4.86 9.27 16.18
CA ASP A 51 -4.25 8.76 17.39
C ASP A 51 -2.79 9.21 17.58
N PHE A 52 -2.03 9.34 16.49
CA PHE A 52 -0.57 9.51 16.57
C PHE A 52 -0.04 10.78 15.91
N CYS A 53 -0.83 11.49 15.13
CA CYS A 53 -0.35 12.60 14.31
C CYS A 53 -0.97 13.95 14.68
N ALA A 54 -1.52 14.08 15.88
CA ALA A 54 -2.13 15.33 16.33
C ALA A 54 -1.09 16.49 16.30
N GLY A 55 -1.47 17.60 15.66
CA GLY A 55 -0.62 18.79 15.57
C GLY A 55 0.46 18.74 14.49
N GLN A 56 0.52 17.68 13.67
CA GLN A 56 1.41 17.58 12.53
C GLN A 56 0.63 17.41 11.19
N ARG A 57 1.33 17.64 10.09
CA ARG A 57 0.82 17.28 8.77
C ARG A 57 0.62 15.76 8.70
N PRO A 58 -0.49 15.26 8.13
CA PRO A 58 -0.71 13.83 7.93
C PRO A 58 0.47 13.17 7.21
N PRO A 59 1.01 12.04 7.73
CA PRO A 59 2.08 11.31 7.07
C PRO A 59 1.60 10.70 5.76
N ALA A 60 2.46 10.59 4.76
CA ALA A 60 2.14 9.84 3.55
C ALA A 60 2.00 8.35 3.88
N MET A 61 0.98 7.69 3.35
CA MET A 61 0.83 6.23 3.41
C MET A 61 1.43 5.61 2.15
N PHE A 62 2.30 4.63 2.35
CA PHE A 62 2.89 3.85 1.26
C PHE A 62 2.42 2.41 1.36
N THR A 63 1.90 1.88 0.27
CA THR A 63 1.39 0.51 0.18
C THR A 63 1.89 -0.16 -1.10
N TYR A 64 1.59 -1.43 -1.26
CA TYR A 64 1.91 -2.19 -2.46
C TYR A 64 0.61 -2.73 -3.08
N GLN A 65 0.72 -3.39 -4.21
CA GLN A 65 -0.37 -4.16 -4.79
C GLN A 65 -0.08 -5.64 -4.56
N THR A 66 -0.95 -6.32 -3.82
CA THR A 66 -0.84 -7.76 -3.64
C THR A 66 -1.09 -8.51 -4.95
N GLY A 67 -0.33 -9.54 -5.20
CA GLY A 67 -0.41 -10.31 -6.45
C GLY A 67 0.11 -11.73 -6.27
N GLY A 68 0.12 -12.23 -5.06
CA GLY A 68 0.59 -13.57 -4.75
C GLY A 68 -0.42 -14.66 -5.09
N THR A 69 0.02 -15.91 -4.93
CA THR A 69 -0.77 -17.11 -5.20
C THR A 69 -1.94 -17.34 -4.23
N TYR A 70 -2.07 -16.48 -3.23
CA TYR A 70 -3.24 -16.44 -2.33
C TYR A 70 -4.45 -15.72 -2.93
N THR A 71 -4.37 -15.25 -4.13
CA THR A 71 -5.53 -14.70 -4.82
C THR A 71 -6.51 -15.83 -5.13
N ILE A 72 -7.36 -16.16 -4.18
CA ILE A 72 -8.50 -17.05 -4.40
C ILE A 72 -9.44 -16.45 -5.42
N ASP A 73 -9.56 -15.12 -5.44
CA ASP A 73 -10.22 -14.37 -6.49
C ASP A 73 -9.23 -14.04 -7.60
N THR A 74 -9.20 -14.91 -8.60
CA THR A 74 -8.40 -14.72 -9.82
C THR A 74 -9.14 -13.97 -10.93
N TYR A 75 -10.41 -13.64 -10.72
CA TYR A 75 -11.26 -12.99 -11.72
C TYR A 75 -11.32 -11.48 -11.50
N GLU A 76 -11.68 -11.05 -10.32
CA GLU A 76 -11.83 -9.62 -10.02
C GLU A 76 -10.59 -9.01 -9.39
N LEU A 77 -9.73 -9.83 -8.78
CA LEU A 77 -8.55 -9.37 -8.04
C LEU A 77 -8.89 -8.26 -7.05
N ALA A 78 -10.00 -8.43 -6.34
CA ALA A 78 -10.67 -7.38 -5.56
C ALA A 78 -9.73 -6.60 -4.65
N ILE A 79 -8.86 -7.27 -3.90
CA ILE A 79 -7.94 -6.62 -2.96
C ILE A 79 -6.83 -5.87 -3.69
N GLY A 80 -6.19 -6.49 -4.68
CA GLY A 80 -5.15 -5.83 -5.48
C GLY A 80 -5.69 -4.62 -6.24
N MET A 81 -6.92 -4.70 -6.73
CA MET A 81 -7.59 -3.57 -7.39
C MET A 81 -7.99 -2.48 -6.39
N ALA A 82 -8.41 -2.84 -5.17
CA ALA A 82 -8.66 -1.86 -4.12
C ALA A 82 -7.39 -1.07 -3.76
N GLN A 83 -6.25 -1.74 -3.72
CA GLN A 83 -4.95 -1.10 -3.46
C GLN A 83 -4.55 -0.17 -4.61
N LEU A 84 -4.79 -0.56 -5.86
CA LEU A 84 -4.55 0.29 -7.02
C LEU A 84 -5.47 1.53 -7.02
N ASP A 85 -6.76 1.34 -6.75
CA ASP A 85 -7.71 2.45 -6.65
C ASP A 85 -7.28 3.49 -5.61
N MET A 86 -6.93 3.04 -4.41
CA MET A 86 -6.49 3.96 -3.36
C MET A 86 -5.26 4.76 -3.78
N ALA A 87 -4.37 4.16 -4.58
CA ALA A 87 -3.17 4.82 -5.08
C ALA A 87 -3.45 5.84 -6.19
N THR A 88 -4.50 5.62 -6.98
CA THR A 88 -4.88 6.48 -8.12
C THR A 88 -5.96 7.51 -7.77
N GLU A 89 -6.79 7.23 -6.79
CA GLU A 89 -7.81 8.18 -6.29
C GLU A 89 -7.22 9.33 -5.47
N GLY A 90 -5.95 9.25 -5.10
CA GLY A 90 -5.26 10.26 -4.31
C GLY A 90 -5.52 10.14 -2.79
N GLY A 91 -5.38 11.23 -2.05
CA GLY A 91 -5.59 11.21 -0.59
C GLY A 91 -4.34 10.88 0.22
N ASN A 92 -3.15 11.16 -0.32
CA ASN A 92 -1.85 10.95 0.32
C ASN A 92 -1.53 9.45 0.54
N ILE A 93 -2.11 8.57 -0.29
CA ILE A 93 -1.85 7.12 -0.34
C ILE A 93 -1.14 6.81 -1.64
N TYR A 94 0.04 6.17 -1.55
CA TYR A 94 0.91 5.91 -2.69
C TYR A 94 1.11 4.41 -2.88
N GLY A 95 0.70 3.87 -4.01
CA GLY A 95 0.99 2.51 -4.44
C GLY A 95 2.40 2.42 -5.00
N VAL A 96 3.28 1.72 -4.31
CA VAL A 96 4.71 1.70 -4.63
C VAL A 96 5.02 0.78 -5.79
N CYS A 97 4.61 -0.47 -5.70
CA CYS A 97 4.85 -1.52 -6.70
C CYS A 97 3.90 -2.71 -6.46
N PRO A 98 3.68 -3.57 -7.46
CA PRO A 98 3.06 -4.87 -7.23
C PRO A 98 4.06 -5.85 -6.59
N SER A 99 3.56 -6.85 -5.86
CA SER A 99 4.42 -7.87 -5.23
C SER A 99 4.79 -9.01 -6.17
N TYR A 100 4.01 -9.28 -7.21
CA TYR A 100 4.18 -10.44 -8.09
C TYR A 100 5.50 -10.52 -8.88
N PRO A 101 6.24 -9.42 -9.18
CA PRO A 101 7.52 -9.54 -9.88
C PRO A 101 8.66 -10.02 -9.00
N PHE A 102 8.47 -10.07 -7.68
CA PHE A 102 9.53 -10.41 -6.74
C PHE A 102 9.56 -11.91 -6.42
N PRO A 103 10.76 -12.48 -6.17
CA PRO A 103 10.88 -13.90 -5.86
C PRO A 103 10.09 -14.30 -4.61
N ASN A 104 9.22 -15.29 -4.75
CA ASN A 104 8.42 -15.86 -3.67
C ASN A 104 9.14 -17.03 -2.98
N LYS A 105 8.97 -17.11 -1.67
CA LYS A 105 9.37 -18.26 -0.86
C LYS A 105 8.27 -19.33 -0.82
N ASP A 106 7.06 -18.88 -0.70
CA ASP A 106 5.83 -19.67 -0.65
C ASP A 106 4.68 -18.86 -1.23
N SER A 107 3.46 -19.36 -1.08
CA SER A 107 2.29 -18.74 -1.68
C SER A 107 1.93 -17.33 -1.19
N GLY A 108 2.57 -16.76 -0.18
CA GLY A 108 2.23 -15.41 0.32
C GLY A 108 3.39 -14.60 0.85
N HIS A 109 4.56 -15.21 0.89
CA HIS A 109 5.73 -14.53 1.39
C HIS A 109 6.80 -14.44 0.32
N LEU A 110 7.43 -13.30 0.23
CA LEU A 110 8.61 -13.14 -0.61
C LEU A 110 9.82 -13.83 0.03
N THR A 111 10.82 -14.15 -0.78
CA THR A 111 12.14 -14.48 -0.26
C THR A 111 12.77 -13.26 0.40
N SER A 112 13.83 -13.44 1.17
CA SER A 112 14.59 -12.31 1.75
C SER A 112 15.08 -11.33 0.67
N ASN A 113 15.47 -11.83 -0.51
CA ASN A 113 15.83 -10.98 -1.63
C ASN A 113 14.62 -10.29 -2.24
N GLY A 114 13.46 -10.96 -2.32
CA GLY A 114 12.22 -10.37 -2.78
C GLY A 114 11.82 -9.16 -1.93
N TYR A 115 11.87 -9.29 -0.60
CA TYR A 115 11.61 -8.17 0.30
C TYR A 115 12.62 -7.04 0.12
N ARG A 116 13.93 -7.33 0.00
CA ARG A 116 14.95 -6.29 -0.25
C ARG A 116 14.70 -5.52 -1.54
N TRP A 117 14.28 -6.20 -2.60
CA TRP A 117 13.96 -5.54 -3.86
C TRP A 117 12.71 -4.67 -3.74
N MET A 118 11.68 -5.18 -3.07
CA MET A 118 10.48 -4.38 -2.79
C MET A 118 10.82 -3.14 -1.96
N ASP A 119 11.65 -3.28 -0.92
CA ASP A 119 12.09 -2.17 -0.08
C ASP A 119 12.86 -1.10 -0.87
N MET A 120 13.62 -1.49 -1.89
CA MET A 120 14.28 -0.52 -2.78
C MET A 120 13.26 0.33 -3.55
N PHE A 121 12.14 -0.27 -3.99
CA PHE A 121 11.05 0.51 -4.60
C PHE A 121 10.38 1.42 -3.59
N PHE A 122 10.14 0.94 -2.37
CA PHE A 122 9.63 1.80 -1.29
C PHE A 122 10.56 2.99 -1.05
N GLY A 123 11.86 2.75 -0.89
CA GLY A 123 12.85 3.80 -0.71
C GLY A 123 12.86 4.82 -1.85
N LYS A 124 12.77 4.37 -3.11
CA LYS A 124 12.68 5.24 -4.29
C LYS A 124 11.44 6.13 -4.26
N VAL A 125 10.27 5.55 -4.02
CA VAL A 125 9.00 6.30 -4.04
C VAL A 125 8.94 7.25 -2.85
N MET A 126 9.34 6.79 -1.66
CA MET A 126 9.41 7.63 -0.47
C MET A 126 10.35 8.81 -0.68
N PHE A 127 11.52 8.60 -1.29
CA PHE A 127 12.45 9.68 -1.60
C PHE A 127 11.82 10.73 -2.53
N ARG A 128 11.14 10.31 -3.59
CA ARG A 128 10.45 11.23 -4.51
C ARG A 128 9.37 12.03 -3.79
N VAL A 129 8.52 11.36 -3.04
CA VAL A 129 7.36 12.00 -2.39
C VAL A 129 7.78 12.85 -1.19
N LEU A 130 8.62 12.33 -0.30
CA LEU A 130 8.92 12.97 0.97
C LEU A 130 10.10 13.95 0.91
N VAL A 131 11.08 13.70 0.04
CA VAL A 131 12.30 14.51 -0.05
C VAL A 131 12.23 15.48 -1.22
N LEU A 132 11.87 14.99 -2.41
CA LEU A 132 11.78 15.87 -3.58
C LEU A 132 10.45 16.62 -3.68
N GLY A 133 9.41 16.20 -2.94
CA GLY A 133 8.07 16.79 -3.05
C GLY A 133 7.38 16.51 -4.39
N GLU A 134 7.84 15.48 -5.11
CA GLU A 134 7.26 15.05 -6.39
C GLU A 134 6.05 14.13 -6.15
N GLY A 135 5.09 14.13 -7.07
CA GLY A 135 4.03 13.14 -7.10
C GLY A 135 4.55 11.74 -7.47
N TRP A 136 3.78 10.74 -7.10
CA TRP A 136 3.97 9.38 -7.56
C TRP A 136 2.63 8.74 -7.89
N GLU A 137 2.56 8.12 -9.04
CA GLU A 137 1.42 7.32 -9.48
C GLU A 137 1.96 6.01 -10.07
N PRO A 138 1.40 4.85 -9.69
CA PRO A 138 1.81 3.58 -10.26
C PRO A 138 1.41 3.50 -11.73
N LEU A 139 2.22 2.81 -12.53
CA LEU A 139 1.85 2.50 -13.91
C LEU A 139 0.60 1.60 -13.90
N HIS A 140 -0.45 2.03 -14.57
CA HIS A 140 -1.70 1.28 -14.69
C HIS A 140 -2.34 1.50 -16.07
N CYS A 141 -3.21 0.58 -16.46
CA CYS A 141 -3.96 0.70 -17.68
C CYS A 141 -5.07 1.76 -17.51
N THR A 142 -5.13 2.74 -18.40
CA THR A 142 -6.15 3.80 -18.39
C THR A 142 -7.28 3.57 -19.41
N GLY A 143 -7.11 2.60 -20.29
CA GLY A 143 -8.12 2.22 -21.30
C GLY A 143 -7.62 1.11 -22.21
N VAL A 144 -8.54 0.48 -22.90
CA VAL A 144 -8.29 -0.53 -23.94
C VAL A 144 -9.05 -0.11 -25.19
N GLU A 145 -8.36 -0.01 -26.31
CA GLU A 145 -8.97 0.11 -27.63
C GLU A 145 -8.83 -1.23 -28.37
N VAL A 146 -9.95 -1.74 -28.86
CA VAL A 146 -9.96 -2.88 -29.79
C VAL A 146 -9.96 -2.31 -31.21
N GLN A 147 -8.91 -2.59 -31.97
CA GLN A 147 -8.89 -2.28 -33.40
C GLN A 147 -9.46 -3.47 -34.14
N ASP A 148 -10.54 -3.26 -34.87
CA ASP A 148 -11.07 -4.25 -35.81
C ASP A 148 -10.10 -4.35 -37.00
N ASP A 149 -9.66 -5.58 -37.33
CA ASP A 149 -8.82 -5.89 -38.50
C ASP A 149 -9.60 -5.81 -39.82
#